data_4708ea35c01719dda9aa429e6ae41e42
#
_entry.id   4708ea35c01719dda9aa429e6ae41e42
#
_cell.length_a   1.000
_cell.length_b   1.000
_cell.length_c   1.000
_cell.angle_alpha   90.00
_cell.angle_beta   90.00
_cell.angle_gamma   90.00
#
_symmetry.space_group_name_H-M   'P 1'
#
loop_
_entity.id
_entity.type
_entity.pdbx_description
1 polymer ?
#
loop_
_entity_poly.entity_id
_entity_poly.type
_entity_poly.pdbx_seq_one_letter_code
_entity_poly.pdbx_strand_id
1 'polypeptide(L)'
;MIMRFHSFDDVQDHLDALGLFHMDFGLDRMRNALDALGLLTPPFVTVQIVGTNGKGSTSTFLSCVARAHGLKVGLYTSPHFVTPRERIRINGTMLPADRWPVLADRVMEAAPNLTYFEFLTALGLLAFAEAGVDLVVMEAGXXXXXXXXXXXIGMDHEKILGPTLTDIASDKSQAMRPGVPAFTAPQEAEALDCLLRTAQEKGAELRETASLPFPQSALGLAGPHQRVNARLAIAAWDWLADQHHWPNMPETAAKGLASAHFPGRFQRIPACNGLPPLILDGAHNPHGLRAFETAVRDADIQPAAVIFSCLADKDISDMLPFIRRIAGDAPLFVPTIQDNERAMNGEELAKLLAEGRGPAITQPTQRLS
;
A
#
# COMPACT_ATOMS: atom_id res chain seq x y z
N MET A 1 6.75 6.33 35.57
CA MET A 1 6.23 5.44 34.50
C MET A 1 7.23 4.30 34.33
N ILE A 2 6.78 3.05 34.48
CA ILE A 2 7.64 1.88 34.25
C ILE A 2 7.60 1.62 32.74
N MET A 3 8.76 1.70 32.08
CA MET A 3 8.85 1.41 30.64
C MET A 3 8.64 -0.09 30.41
N ARG A 4 7.69 -0.43 29.56
CA ARG A 4 7.45 -1.82 29.13
C ARG A 4 8.41 -2.22 27.99
N PHE A 5 8.72 -1.27 27.14
CA PHE A 5 9.54 -1.50 25.94
C PHE A 5 10.87 -0.77 26.11
N HIS A 6 11.98 -1.47 25.96
CA HIS A 6 13.32 -0.90 26.09
C HIS A 6 14.06 -0.81 24.74
N SER A 7 13.54 -1.52 23.74
CA SER A 7 14.15 -1.58 22.41
C SER A 7 13.07 -1.77 21.34
N PHE A 8 13.44 -1.59 20.07
CA PHE A 8 12.54 -1.94 18.96
C PHE A 8 12.20 -3.43 18.99
N ASP A 9 13.15 -4.29 19.39
CA ASP A 9 12.90 -5.74 19.45
C ASP A 9 11.79 -6.08 20.45
N ASP A 10 11.72 -5.38 21.58
CA ASP A 10 10.62 -5.57 22.53
C ASP A 10 9.27 -5.22 21.88
N VAL A 11 9.23 -4.18 21.07
CA VAL A 11 8.02 -3.77 20.34
C VAL A 11 7.68 -4.81 19.28
N GLN A 12 8.70 -5.33 18.57
CA GLN A 12 8.50 -6.38 17.57
C GLN A 12 7.91 -7.64 18.23
N ASP A 13 8.43 -8.05 19.38
CA ASP A 13 7.92 -9.22 20.13
C ASP A 13 6.45 -9.02 20.52
N HIS A 14 6.08 -7.80 20.93
CA HIS A 14 4.69 -7.47 21.25
C HIS A 14 3.80 -7.57 20.01
N LEU A 15 4.26 -7.00 18.88
CA LEU A 15 3.52 -7.08 17.62
C LEU A 15 3.32 -8.52 17.16
N ASP A 16 4.36 -9.35 17.30
CA ASP A 16 4.29 -10.77 16.93
C ASP A 16 3.28 -11.50 17.82
N ALA A 17 3.24 -11.17 19.10
CA ALA A 17 2.27 -11.75 20.05
C ALA A 17 0.83 -11.34 19.73
N LEU A 18 0.60 -10.12 19.20
CA LEU A 18 -0.73 -9.68 18.78
C LEU A 18 -1.23 -10.44 17.54
N GLY A 19 -0.33 -10.90 16.69
CA GLY A 19 -0.65 -11.65 15.48
C GLY A 19 -1.13 -10.76 14.32
N LEU A 20 -0.37 -10.75 13.26
CA LEU A 20 -0.59 -9.90 12.08
C LEU A 20 -2.01 -10.02 11.49
N PHE A 21 -2.62 -11.19 11.60
CA PHE A 21 -3.90 -11.47 10.94
C PHE A 21 -5.09 -11.52 11.91
N HIS A 22 -4.85 -11.23 13.20
CA HIS A 22 -5.96 -11.12 14.15
C HIS A 22 -6.69 -9.80 13.91
N MET A 23 -7.90 -9.90 13.37
CA MET A 23 -8.74 -8.74 13.11
C MET A 23 -9.97 -8.78 13.99
N ASP A 24 -10.24 -7.69 14.66
CA ASP A 24 -11.44 -7.50 15.45
C ASP A 24 -12.11 -6.23 14.95
N PHE A 25 -13.23 -6.41 14.28
CA PHE A 25 -13.91 -5.31 13.59
C PHE A 25 -14.60 -4.38 14.57
N GLY A 26 -14.48 -3.10 14.32
CA GLY A 26 -15.08 -2.04 15.12
C GLY A 26 -14.14 -0.85 15.22
N LEU A 27 -14.70 0.32 15.32
CA LEU A 27 -13.92 1.56 15.37
C LEU A 27 -13.77 2.12 16.79
N ASP A 28 -14.51 1.58 17.75
CA ASP A 28 -14.58 2.18 19.10
C ASP A 28 -13.25 2.09 19.84
N ARG A 29 -12.54 0.93 19.73
CA ARG A 29 -11.23 0.78 20.36
C ARG A 29 -10.24 1.83 19.84
N MET A 30 -10.21 1.99 18.52
CA MET A 30 -9.31 2.97 17.89
C MET A 30 -9.70 4.39 18.25
N ARG A 31 -10.99 4.69 18.25
CA ARG A 31 -11.49 6.02 18.64
C ARG A 31 -11.11 6.35 20.09
N ASN A 32 -11.30 5.40 21.00
CA ASN A 32 -10.95 5.57 22.42
C ASN A 32 -9.43 5.74 22.59
N ALA A 33 -8.63 4.98 21.83
CA ALA A 33 -7.18 5.10 21.85
C ALA A 33 -6.74 6.50 21.39
N LEU A 34 -7.31 6.97 20.27
CA LEU A 34 -6.97 8.30 19.74
C LEU A 34 -7.42 9.41 20.69
N ASP A 35 -8.57 9.24 21.37
CA ASP A 35 -9.04 10.19 22.38
C ASP A 35 -8.04 10.27 23.55
N ALA A 36 -7.64 9.11 24.09
CA ALA A 36 -6.68 9.03 25.18
C ALA A 36 -5.30 9.60 24.82
N LEU A 37 -4.93 9.52 23.53
CA LEU A 37 -3.68 10.09 23.02
C LEU A 37 -3.80 11.55 22.60
N GLY A 38 -5.01 12.16 22.67
CA GLY A 38 -5.25 13.53 22.23
C GLY A 38 -5.23 13.70 20.72
N LEU A 39 -5.54 12.65 19.97
CA LEU A 39 -5.42 12.61 18.50
C LEU A 39 -6.75 12.47 17.76
N LEU A 40 -7.89 12.65 18.45
CA LEU A 40 -9.20 12.70 17.76
C LEU A 40 -9.26 13.85 16.75
N THR A 41 -8.63 14.95 17.10
CA THR A 41 -8.45 16.10 16.19
C THR A 41 -6.94 16.29 16.04
N PRO A 42 -6.32 15.59 15.11
CA PRO A 42 -4.86 15.66 14.98
C PRO A 42 -4.39 17.04 14.50
N PRO A 43 -3.18 17.45 14.86
CA PRO A 43 -2.66 18.77 14.48
C PRO A 43 -2.13 18.85 13.04
N PHE A 44 -2.50 17.92 12.19
CA PHE A 44 -2.02 17.82 10.80
C PHE A 44 -3.20 17.47 9.88
N VAL A 45 -3.03 17.80 8.61
CA VAL A 45 -3.98 17.40 7.57
C VAL A 45 -3.80 15.91 7.27
N THR A 46 -4.89 15.18 7.06
CA THR A 46 -4.82 13.74 6.78
C THR A 46 -5.49 13.41 5.45
N VAL A 47 -4.82 12.62 4.63
CA VAL A 47 -5.38 12.03 3.41
C VAL A 47 -5.35 10.52 3.53
N GLN A 48 -6.47 9.87 3.27
CA GLN A 48 -6.57 8.43 3.29
C GLN A 48 -6.65 7.89 1.86
N ILE A 49 -5.80 6.91 1.54
CA ILE A 49 -5.75 6.28 0.22
C ILE A 49 -6.33 4.87 0.34
N VAL A 50 -7.46 4.62 -0.32
CA VAL A 50 -8.13 3.31 -0.30
C VAL A 50 -8.16 2.70 -1.70
N GLY A 51 -8.39 1.41 -1.79
CA GLY A 51 -8.46 0.70 -3.07
C GLY A 51 -7.86 -0.69 -2.95
N THR A 52 -7.90 -1.44 -4.03
CA THR A 52 -7.27 -2.77 -4.09
C THR A 52 -5.79 -2.63 -4.45
N ASN A 53 -5.50 -2.01 -5.58
CA ASN A 53 -4.13 -1.85 -6.08
C ASN A 53 -3.78 -0.37 -6.22
N GLY A 54 -2.49 -0.03 -6.13
CA GLY A 54 -1.99 1.32 -6.34
C GLY A 54 -1.90 2.19 -5.09
N LYS A 55 -2.42 1.72 -3.93
CA LYS A 55 -2.44 2.51 -2.69
C LYS A 55 -1.06 3.05 -2.31
N GLY A 56 -0.09 2.15 -2.13
CA GLY A 56 1.26 2.54 -1.71
C GLY A 56 1.96 3.43 -2.72
N SER A 57 1.76 3.17 -4.04
CA SER A 57 2.33 4.03 -5.10
C SER A 57 1.73 5.43 -5.06
N THR A 58 0.39 5.53 -4.98
CA THR A 58 -0.30 6.84 -4.91
C THR A 58 0.13 7.60 -3.65
N SER A 59 0.19 6.90 -2.50
CA SER A 59 0.64 7.49 -1.23
C SER A 59 2.07 8.02 -1.34
N THR A 60 2.94 7.26 -2.00
CA THR A 60 4.33 7.66 -2.22
C THR A 60 4.41 8.90 -3.11
N PHE A 61 3.69 8.90 -4.25
CA PHE A 61 3.66 10.06 -5.15
C PHE A 61 3.19 11.32 -4.40
N LEU A 62 2.06 11.22 -3.69
CA LEU A 62 1.52 12.37 -2.94
C LEU A 62 2.52 12.88 -1.90
N SER A 63 3.11 11.96 -1.14
CA SER A 63 4.14 12.30 -0.15
C SER A 63 5.32 13.01 -0.79
N CYS A 64 5.81 12.52 -1.93
CA CYS A 64 6.96 13.13 -2.63
C CYS A 64 6.62 14.49 -3.20
N VAL A 65 5.41 14.66 -3.74
CA VAL A 65 4.96 15.96 -4.26
C VAL A 65 4.86 16.99 -3.13
N ALA A 66 4.23 16.62 -2.01
CA ALA A 66 4.10 17.53 -0.86
C ALA A 66 5.47 17.92 -0.28
N ARG A 67 6.37 16.92 -0.15
CA ARG A 67 7.75 17.19 0.33
C ARG A 67 8.52 18.11 -0.61
N ALA A 68 8.36 17.92 -1.92
CA ALA A 68 9.02 18.79 -2.91
C ALA A 68 8.58 20.26 -2.73
N HIS A 69 7.35 20.49 -2.28
CA HIS A 69 6.83 21.82 -1.99
C HIS A 69 7.20 22.33 -0.58
N GLY A 70 8.03 21.58 0.15
CA GLY A 70 8.55 22.01 1.44
C GLY A 70 7.77 21.59 2.66
N LEU A 71 6.69 20.79 2.49
CA LEU A 71 5.93 20.30 3.63
C LEU A 71 6.68 19.19 4.36
N LYS A 72 6.47 19.11 5.66
CA LYS A 72 6.88 17.96 6.47
C LYS A 72 5.79 16.91 6.41
N VAL A 73 6.09 15.73 5.89
CA VAL A 73 5.08 14.73 5.55
C VAL A 73 5.28 13.44 6.32
N GLY A 74 4.22 12.97 6.98
CA GLY A 74 4.11 11.62 7.51
C GLY A 74 3.52 10.70 6.46
N LEU A 75 4.10 9.52 6.29
CA LEU A 75 3.60 8.51 5.36
C LEU A 75 3.44 7.18 6.09
N TYR A 76 2.20 6.66 6.07
CA TYR A 76 1.89 5.34 6.63
C TYR A 76 1.52 4.40 5.49
N THR A 77 2.24 3.28 5.35
CA THR A 77 2.01 2.29 4.29
C THR A 77 1.88 0.89 4.87
N SER A 78 1.25 -0.02 4.12
CA SER A 78 1.11 -1.44 4.49
C SER A 78 0.93 -2.30 3.25
N PRO A 79 1.38 -3.56 3.29
CA PRO A 79 2.21 -4.16 4.33
C PRO A 79 3.67 -3.70 4.25
N HIS A 80 4.53 -4.25 5.09
CA HIS A 80 5.97 -4.08 5.00
C HIS A 80 6.61 -5.32 4.34
N PHE A 81 7.85 -5.22 3.90
CA PHE A 81 8.59 -6.32 3.30
C PHE A 81 9.51 -7.01 4.31
N VAL A 82 10.24 -6.25 5.10
CA VAL A 82 11.26 -6.78 6.01
C VAL A 82 10.92 -6.47 7.47
N THR A 83 10.47 -5.25 7.76
CA THR A 83 10.27 -4.80 9.14
C THR A 83 9.09 -3.85 9.26
N PRO A 84 8.30 -3.93 10.35
CA PRO A 84 7.20 -2.99 10.59
C PRO A 84 7.64 -1.52 10.56
N ARG A 85 8.92 -1.24 10.76
CA ARG A 85 9.46 0.12 10.70
C ARG A 85 9.23 0.78 9.33
N GLU A 86 9.14 -0.01 8.26
CA GLU A 86 8.86 0.50 6.90
C GLU A 86 7.52 1.22 6.80
N ARG A 87 6.58 0.87 7.69
CA ARG A 87 5.20 1.39 7.64
C ARG A 87 5.09 2.85 8.04
N ILE A 88 6.07 3.38 8.82
CA ILE A 88 6.01 4.73 9.38
C ILE A 88 7.23 5.51 8.90
N ARG A 89 6.99 6.49 8.03
CA ARG A 89 8.07 7.35 7.48
C ARG A 89 7.73 8.81 7.72
N ILE A 90 8.75 9.58 8.08
CA ILE A 90 8.65 11.04 8.22
C ILE A 90 9.66 11.64 7.24
N ASN A 91 9.17 12.47 6.32
CA ASN A 91 9.96 13.04 5.23
C ASN A 91 10.77 11.98 4.46
N GLY A 92 10.14 10.82 4.21
CA GLY A 92 10.74 9.74 3.42
C GLY A 92 11.65 8.80 4.18
N THR A 93 11.97 9.10 5.44
CA THR A 93 12.87 8.29 6.29
C THR A 93 12.06 7.51 7.30
N MET A 94 12.40 6.23 7.48
CA MET A 94 11.75 5.39 8.49
C MET A 94 11.92 6.00 9.88
N LEU A 95 10.86 5.88 10.70
CA LEU A 95 10.93 6.28 12.11
C LEU A 95 12.14 5.58 12.77
N PRO A 96 13.05 6.33 13.44
CA PRO A 96 14.21 5.70 14.07
C PRO A 96 13.83 4.63 15.09
N ALA A 97 14.63 3.56 15.16
CA ALA A 97 14.33 2.40 16.00
C ALA A 97 14.18 2.78 17.49
N ASP A 98 14.97 3.74 17.95
CA ASP A 98 14.96 4.19 19.35
C ASP A 98 13.70 4.98 19.73
N ARG A 99 12.94 5.46 18.75
CA ARG A 99 11.67 6.15 19.02
C ARG A 99 10.53 5.15 19.28
N TRP A 100 10.65 3.92 18.77
CA TRP A 100 9.58 2.94 18.85
C TRP A 100 9.18 2.58 20.29
N PRO A 101 10.13 2.24 21.18
CA PRO A 101 9.73 1.85 22.54
C PRO A 101 9.02 2.98 23.30
N VAL A 102 9.46 4.21 23.15
CA VAL A 102 8.85 5.38 23.82
C VAL A 102 7.40 5.57 23.37
N LEU A 103 7.18 5.50 22.04
CA LEU A 103 5.82 5.67 21.47
C LEU A 103 4.94 4.46 21.82
N ALA A 104 5.51 3.25 21.78
CA ALA A 104 4.80 2.03 22.13
C ALA A 104 4.31 2.04 23.58
N ASP A 105 5.15 2.52 24.52
CA ASP A 105 4.75 2.67 25.92
C ASP A 105 3.55 3.59 26.06
N ARG A 106 3.54 4.71 25.35
CA ARG A 106 2.42 5.66 25.40
C ARG A 106 1.14 5.07 24.81
N VAL A 107 1.26 4.33 23.70
CA VAL A 107 0.10 3.66 23.10
C VAL A 107 -0.45 2.61 24.05
N MET A 108 0.41 1.79 24.66
CA MET A 108 0.00 0.76 25.64
C MET A 108 -0.65 1.37 26.87
N GLU A 109 -0.16 2.51 27.33
CA GLU A 109 -0.76 3.21 28.47
C GLU A 109 -2.16 3.72 28.13
N ALA A 110 -2.33 4.24 26.91
CA ALA A 110 -3.62 4.79 26.47
C ALA A 110 -4.63 3.70 26.10
N ALA A 111 -4.17 2.59 25.50
CA ALA A 111 -5.07 1.55 24.98
C ALA A 111 -4.34 0.19 24.93
N PRO A 112 -4.43 -0.60 26.01
CA PRO A 112 -3.69 -1.88 26.08
C PRO A 112 -4.27 -3.01 25.24
N ASN A 113 -5.47 -2.86 24.68
CA ASN A 113 -6.19 -3.95 24.01
C ASN A 113 -6.33 -3.74 22.49
N LEU A 114 -5.38 -3.05 21.87
CA LEU A 114 -5.40 -2.83 20.42
C LEU A 114 -4.92 -4.08 19.67
N THR A 115 -5.51 -4.30 18.50
CA THR A 115 -5.01 -5.31 17.54
C THR A 115 -3.68 -4.83 16.94
N TYR A 116 -2.97 -5.74 16.29
CA TYR A 116 -1.70 -5.44 15.59
C TYR A 116 -1.82 -4.15 14.75
N PHE A 117 -2.86 -4.11 13.92
CA PHE A 117 -3.03 -3.00 12.97
C PHE A 117 -3.40 -1.70 13.69
N GLU A 118 -4.28 -1.78 14.67
CA GLU A 118 -4.68 -0.61 15.47
C GLU A 118 -3.49 -0.04 16.26
N PHE A 119 -2.68 -0.92 16.85
CA PHE A 119 -1.48 -0.51 17.60
C PHE A 119 -0.50 0.25 16.70
N LEU A 120 -0.20 -0.31 15.53
CA LEU A 120 0.72 0.36 14.58
C LEU A 120 0.16 1.68 14.06
N THR A 121 -1.15 1.74 13.82
CA THR A 121 -1.81 2.97 13.36
C THR A 121 -1.72 4.06 14.44
N ALA A 122 -2.04 3.71 15.68
CA ALA A 122 -1.96 4.66 16.80
C ALA A 122 -0.54 5.15 17.01
N LEU A 123 0.43 4.23 16.96
CA LEU A 123 1.86 4.57 17.10
C LEU A 123 2.31 5.51 15.98
N GLY A 124 1.91 5.23 14.74
CA GLY A 124 2.24 6.08 13.60
C GLY A 124 1.67 7.48 13.72
N LEU A 125 0.37 7.58 14.07
CA LEU A 125 -0.28 8.90 14.24
C LEU A 125 0.38 9.70 15.36
N LEU A 126 0.74 9.02 16.47
CA LEU A 126 1.44 9.66 17.57
C LEU A 126 2.83 10.16 17.13
N ALA A 127 3.56 9.33 16.38
CA ALA A 127 4.88 9.72 15.84
C ALA A 127 4.77 10.96 14.94
N PHE A 128 3.74 11.01 14.10
CA PHE A 128 3.52 12.13 13.19
C PHE A 128 3.20 13.41 13.97
N ALA A 129 2.35 13.30 15.00
CA ALA A 129 2.01 14.46 15.85
C ALA A 129 3.25 15.01 16.57
N GLU A 130 4.05 14.12 17.17
CA GLU A 130 5.28 14.54 17.84
C GLU A 130 6.30 15.16 16.89
N ALA A 131 6.35 14.65 15.66
CA ALA A 131 7.25 15.21 14.64
C ALA A 131 6.78 16.56 14.11
N GLY A 132 5.53 16.96 14.36
CA GLY A 132 4.98 18.20 13.84
C GLY A 132 4.88 18.19 12.32
N VAL A 133 4.32 17.13 11.76
CA VAL A 133 4.14 17.07 10.30
C VAL A 133 2.96 17.95 9.87
N ASP A 134 3.01 18.45 8.64
CA ASP A 134 1.94 19.27 8.05
C ASP A 134 0.86 18.38 7.44
N LEU A 135 1.26 17.29 6.80
CA LEU A 135 0.39 16.38 6.06
C LEU A 135 0.72 14.94 6.43
N VAL A 136 -0.32 14.15 6.67
CA VAL A 136 -0.20 12.69 6.84
C VAL A 136 -0.91 12.01 5.68
N VAL A 137 -0.18 11.14 4.97
CA VAL A 137 -0.75 10.30 3.89
C VAL A 137 -0.85 8.88 4.44
N MET A 138 -2.09 8.36 4.52
CA MET A 138 -2.35 7.04 5.10
C MET A 138 -2.85 6.07 4.03
N GLU A 139 -2.07 5.05 3.78
CA GLU A 139 -2.53 3.91 2.99
C GLU A 139 -3.54 3.11 3.84
N ALA A 140 -4.66 2.82 3.28
CA ALA A 140 -5.87 2.20 3.87
C ALA A 140 -5.70 1.55 5.25
N GLY A 141 -6.26 2.19 6.13
CA GLY A 141 -6.39 1.67 7.49
C GLY A 141 -7.66 2.20 8.12
N UNK A 142 -7.89 1.79 9.19
CA UNK A 142 -9.09 2.12 9.89
C UNK A 142 -9.27 3.57 10.08
N UNK A 143 -10.21 3.98 10.02
CA UNK A 143 -10.71 5.13 10.29
C UNK A 143 -10.57 6.48 10.07
N UNK A 144 -10.60 7.19 10.35
CA UNK A 144 -10.92 8.52 10.46
C UNK A 144 -10.31 9.44 9.47
N UNK A 145 -10.47 9.63 8.71
CA UNK A 145 -9.88 10.63 8.12
C UNK A 145 -10.41 11.42 7.05
N UNK A 146 -9.90 12.17 6.57
CA UNK A 146 -10.17 13.15 5.66
C UNK A 146 -10.37 12.70 4.25
N UNK A 147 -9.91 13.03 3.34
CA UNK A 147 -10.11 12.91 1.96
C UNK A 147 -9.84 11.51 1.50
N UNK A 148 -10.55 11.16 0.76
CA UNK A 148 -10.38 9.84 0.29
C UNK A 148 -9.98 9.87 -1.15
N UNK A 149 -9.16 9.08 -1.47
CA UNK A 149 -8.78 8.82 -2.79
C UNK A 149 -8.98 7.37 -3.01
N UNK A 150 -9.63 7.08 -3.94
CA UNK A 150 -9.90 5.73 -4.25
C UNK A 150 -9.08 5.36 -5.43
N UNK A 151 -8.32 4.47 -5.19
CA UNK A 151 -7.46 3.89 -6.16
C UNK A 151 -8.22 2.91 -7.00
N UNK A 152 -7.76 2.23 -7.60
CA UNK A 152 -8.29 1.28 -8.36
C UNK A 152 -8.91 0.26 -7.51
N ILE A 153 -10.04 -0.08 -7.77
CA ILE A 153 -10.78 -1.15 -7.10
C ILE A 153 -10.78 -2.39 -8.01
N GLY A 154 -10.37 -3.50 -7.51
CA GLY A 154 -10.39 -4.78 -8.24
C GLY A 154 -10.67 -5.93 -7.27
N MET A 155 -10.82 -7.13 -7.81
CA MET A 155 -11.11 -8.32 -6.97
C MET A 155 -9.92 -8.66 -6.07
N ASP A 156 -10.15 -8.59 -4.80
CA ASP A 156 -9.22 -9.02 -3.74
C ASP A 156 -9.97 -9.09 -2.42
N HIS A 157 -9.49 -9.91 -1.53
CA HIS A 157 -10.10 -10.12 -0.20
C HIS A 157 -11.57 -10.58 -0.27
N GLU A 158 -11.94 -11.32 -1.29
CA GLU A 158 -13.32 -11.75 -1.54
C GLU A 158 -13.94 -12.53 -0.37
N LYS A 159 -13.13 -13.32 0.32
CA LYS A 159 -13.56 -14.11 1.48
C LYS A 159 -14.01 -13.25 2.67
N ILE A 160 -13.57 -12.00 2.71
CA ILE A 160 -13.85 -11.08 3.82
C ILE A 160 -14.85 -10.00 3.41
N LEU A 161 -14.63 -9.39 2.22
CA LEU A 161 -15.41 -8.23 1.78
C LEU A 161 -16.63 -8.59 0.95
N GLY A 162 -16.65 -9.79 0.39
CA GLY A 162 -17.74 -10.26 -0.48
C GLY A 162 -17.27 -10.60 -1.89
N PRO A 163 -18.06 -11.40 -2.62
CA PRO A 163 -17.61 -11.96 -3.89
C PRO A 163 -17.73 -11.03 -5.11
N THR A 164 -18.26 -9.82 -4.94
CA THR A 164 -18.51 -8.93 -6.09
C THR A 164 -17.68 -7.65 -5.99
N LEU A 165 -17.45 -7.06 -7.15
CA LEU A 165 -16.77 -5.76 -7.22
C LEU A 165 -17.56 -4.68 -6.47
N THR A 166 -18.89 -4.78 -6.47
CA THR A 166 -19.77 -3.88 -5.72
C THR A 166 -19.54 -4.00 -4.21
N ASP A 167 -19.37 -5.22 -3.69
CA ASP A 167 -19.10 -5.42 -2.25
C ASP A 167 -17.78 -4.73 -1.85
N ILE A 168 -16.75 -4.93 -2.66
CA ILE A 168 -15.43 -4.34 -2.42
C ILE A 168 -15.48 -2.81 -2.53
N ALA A 169 -16.20 -2.28 -3.52
CA ALA A 169 -16.38 -0.85 -3.69
C ALA A 169 -17.18 -0.24 -2.52
N SER A 170 -18.22 -0.94 -2.06
CA SER A 170 -19.04 -0.51 -0.95
C SER A 170 -18.21 -0.37 0.33
N ASP A 171 -17.39 -1.38 0.65
CA ASP A 171 -16.50 -1.32 1.81
C ASP A 171 -15.58 -0.09 1.75
N LYS A 172 -14.90 0.06 0.61
CA LYS A 172 -13.89 1.14 0.47
C LYS A 172 -14.52 2.53 0.45
N SER A 173 -15.75 2.66 -0.05
CA SER A 173 -16.47 3.92 -0.11
C SER A 173 -16.89 4.44 1.28
N GLN A 174 -16.87 3.56 2.31
CA GLN A 174 -17.20 3.98 3.69
C GLN A 174 -16.25 5.07 4.21
N ALA A 175 -15.08 5.22 3.62
CA ALA A 175 -14.14 6.29 3.98
C ALA A 175 -14.61 7.69 3.56
N MET A 176 -15.58 7.81 2.65
CA MET A 176 -16.10 9.11 2.20
C MET A 176 -16.74 9.90 3.34
N ARG A 177 -16.59 11.22 3.32
CA ARG A 177 -17.08 12.13 4.36
C ARG A 177 -17.88 13.29 3.75
N PRO A 178 -18.93 13.76 4.42
CA PRO A 178 -19.71 14.92 3.93
C PRO A 178 -18.83 16.16 3.77
N GLY A 179 -18.99 16.85 2.66
CA GLY A 179 -18.28 18.10 2.39
C GLY A 179 -16.81 17.97 2.04
N VAL A 180 -16.30 16.73 1.97
CA VAL A 180 -14.90 16.47 1.58
C VAL A 180 -14.88 15.74 0.24
N PRO A 181 -14.12 16.18 -0.75
CA PRO A 181 -14.09 15.48 -2.02
C PRO A 181 -13.38 14.13 -1.89
N ALA A 182 -13.89 13.16 -2.62
CA ALA A 182 -13.25 11.87 -2.83
C ALA A 182 -12.78 11.84 -4.29
N PHE A 183 -11.52 11.49 -4.50
CA PHE A 183 -10.96 11.37 -5.84
C PHE A 183 -10.87 9.90 -6.22
N THR A 184 -11.25 9.56 -7.45
CA THR A 184 -11.16 8.19 -7.92
C THR A 184 -10.39 8.08 -9.22
N ALA A 185 -9.54 7.06 -9.30
CA ALA A 185 -8.96 6.58 -10.56
C ALA A 185 -10.08 6.03 -11.44
N PRO A 186 -9.85 5.82 -12.74
CA PRO A 186 -10.83 5.13 -13.58
C PRO A 186 -11.21 3.77 -12.97
N GLN A 187 -12.50 3.46 -12.98
CA GLN A 187 -13.07 2.26 -12.38
C GLN A 187 -13.90 1.51 -13.40
N GLU A 188 -14.12 0.22 -13.16
CA GLU A 188 -15.16 -0.54 -13.84
C GLU A 188 -16.53 0.07 -13.51
N ALA A 189 -17.46 0.02 -14.46
CA ALA A 189 -18.77 0.69 -14.33
C ALA A 189 -19.50 0.32 -13.03
N GLU A 190 -19.49 -0.96 -12.68
CA GLU A 190 -20.15 -1.47 -11.48
C GLU A 190 -19.58 -0.84 -10.20
N ALA A 191 -18.24 -0.73 -10.12
CA ALA A 191 -17.58 -0.10 -8.98
C ALA A 191 -17.85 1.40 -8.95
N LEU A 192 -17.78 2.07 -10.11
CA LEU A 192 -18.04 3.51 -10.21
C LEU A 192 -19.46 3.85 -9.77
N ASP A 193 -20.46 3.09 -10.22
CA ASP A 193 -21.86 3.29 -9.82
C ASP A 193 -22.02 3.17 -8.30
N CYS A 194 -21.34 2.20 -7.68
CA CYS A 194 -21.37 2.04 -6.23
C CYS A 194 -20.75 3.27 -5.53
N LEU A 195 -19.59 3.74 -6.01
CA LEU A 195 -18.92 4.91 -5.45
C LEU A 195 -19.78 6.18 -5.57
N LEU A 196 -20.45 6.37 -6.72
CA LEU A 196 -21.32 7.53 -6.96
C LEU A 196 -22.52 7.52 -6.01
N ARG A 197 -23.17 6.36 -5.86
CA ARG A 197 -24.30 6.24 -4.92
C ARG A 197 -23.87 6.55 -3.49
N THR A 198 -22.76 5.97 -3.04
CA THR A 198 -22.28 6.20 -1.68
C THR A 198 -21.90 7.67 -1.47
N ALA A 199 -21.27 8.30 -2.47
CA ALA A 199 -20.92 9.71 -2.40
C ALA A 199 -22.19 10.57 -2.21
N GLN A 200 -23.23 10.29 -2.99
CA GLN A 200 -24.52 10.98 -2.88
C GLN A 200 -25.14 10.77 -1.50
N GLU A 201 -25.20 9.54 -1.02
CA GLU A 201 -25.77 9.18 0.29
C GLU A 201 -25.05 9.90 1.44
N LYS A 202 -23.73 10.04 1.32
CA LYS A 202 -22.88 10.65 2.37
C LYS A 202 -22.71 12.17 2.22
N GLY A 203 -23.22 12.77 1.16
CA GLY A 203 -23.00 14.19 0.90
C GLY A 203 -21.56 14.52 0.57
N ALA A 204 -20.85 13.58 -0.04
CA ALA A 204 -19.48 13.75 -0.53
C ALA A 204 -19.50 14.04 -2.03
N GLU A 205 -18.48 14.73 -2.53
CA GLU A 205 -18.30 14.94 -3.95
C GLU A 205 -17.29 13.95 -4.50
N LEU A 206 -17.69 13.08 -5.44
CA LEU A 206 -16.77 12.17 -6.10
C LEU A 206 -16.22 12.80 -7.38
N ARG A 207 -14.90 12.87 -7.51
CA ARG A 207 -14.21 13.45 -8.67
C ARG A 207 -13.37 12.39 -9.37
N GLU A 208 -13.68 12.12 -10.62
CA GLU A 208 -12.90 11.23 -11.46
C GLU A 208 -11.66 11.96 -11.99
N THR A 209 -10.51 11.31 -11.94
CA THR A 209 -9.24 11.97 -12.26
C THR A 209 -8.76 11.73 -13.70
N ALA A 210 -9.43 10.87 -14.48
CA ALA A 210 -8.98 10.52 -15.84
C ALA A 210 -8.79 11.73 -16.74
N SER A 211 -9.69 12.72 -16.65
CA SER A 211 -9.70 13.91 -17.50
C SER A 211 -8.97 15.11 -16.92
N LEU A 212 -8.46 15.01 -15.68
CA LEU A 212 -7.81 16.15 -15.04
C LEU A 212 -6.41 16.40 -15.61
N PRO A 213 -5.94 17.66 -15.60
CA PRO A 213 -4.59 17.99 -16.03
C PRO A 213 -3.53 17.15 -15.32
N PHE A 214 -2.46 16.84 -16.04
CA PHE A 214 -1.37 16.04 -15.48
C PHE A 214 -0.05 16.53 -16.08
N PRO A 215 0.94 16.84 -15.27
CA PRO A 215 2.21 17.34 -15.78
C PRO A 215 2.92 16.31 -16.64
N GLN A 216 3.54 16.78 -17.73
CA GLN A 216 4.42 15.95 -18.55
C GLN A 216 5.72 15.74 -17.76
N SER A 217 5.82 14.60 -17.11
CA SER A 217 6.99 14.32 -16.25
C SER A 217 7.36 12.85 -16.31
N ALA A 218 8.63 12.58 -16.10
CA ALA A 218 9.09 11.25 -15.77
C ALA A 218 8.56 10.88 -14.39
N LEU A 219 8.27 9.60 -14.18
CA LEU A 219 7.84 9.08 -12.88
C LEU A 219 8.94 8.23 -12.28
N GLY A 220 9.13 8.36 -10.96
CA GLY A 220 10.10 7.55 -10.26
C GLY A 220 9.70 6.08 -10.11
N LEU A 221 8.41 5.77 -10.32
CA LEU A 221 7.90 4.40 -10.32
C LEU A 221 7.57 3.99 -11.75
N ALA A 222 7.99 2.80 -12.13
CA ALA A 222 7.87 2.30 -13.51
C ALA A 222 6.54 1.58 -13.75
N GLY A 223 6.08 1.63 -14.99
CA GLY A 223 4.88 0.95 -15.47
C GLY A 223 3.76 1.91 -15.84
N PRO A 224 2.99 1.60 -16.89
CA PRO A 224 1.95 2.53 -17.38
C PRO A 224 0.86 2.83 -16.34
N HIS A 225 0.53 1.86 -15.47
CA HIS A 225 -0.42 2.05 -14.38
C HIS A 225 0.03 3.13 -13.39
N GLN A 226 1.33 3.43 -13.32
CA GLN A 226 1.82 4.45 -12.40
C GLN A 226 1.39 5.87 -12.83
N ARG A 227 1.08 6.08 -14.11
CA ARG A 227 0.53 7.37 -14.54
C ARG A 227 -0.86 7.61 -13.94
N VAL A 228 -1.67 6.54 -13.80
CA VAL A 228 -2.99 6.62 -13.15
C VAL A 228 -2.81 6.97 -11.65
N ASN A 229 -1.90 6.28 -10.99
CA ASN A 229 -1.60 6.53 -9.56
C ASN A 229 -1.07 7.96 -9.34
N ALA A 230 -0.17 8.41 -10.20
CA ALA A 230 0.40 9.76 -10.12
C ALA A 230 -0.66 10.85 -10.39
N ARG A 231 -1.57 10.61 -11.36
CA ARG A 231 -2.66 11.55 -11.65
C ARG A 231 -3.58 11.72 -10.45
N LEU A 232 -3.91 10.60 -9.78
CA LEU A 232 -4.72 10.62 -8.56
C LEU A 232 -4.01 11.42 -7.45
N ALA A 233 -2.71 11.22 -7.29
CA ALA A 233 -1.91 11.95 -6.31
C ALA A 233 -1.88 13.47 -6.60
N ILE A 234 -1.73 13.86 -7.87
CA ILE A 234 -1.71 15.27 -8.28
C ILE A 234 -3.10 15.92 -8.05
N ALA A 235 -4.18 15.22 -8.41
CA ALA A 235 -5.53 15.75 -8.22
C ALA A 235 -5.78 16.03 -6.72
N ALA A 236 -5.36 15.11 -5.86
CA ALA A 236 -5.48 15.30 -4.41
C ALA A 236 -4.59 16.45 -3.94
N TRP A 237 -3.35 16.52 -4.44
CA TRP A 237 -2.41 17.60 -4.09
C TRP A 237 -2.95 18.98 -4.48
N ASP A 238 -3.46 19.12 -5.71
CA ASP A 238 -3.98 20.41 -6.20
C ASP A 238 -5.11 20.91 -5.28
N TRP A 239 -6.03 20.01 -4.91
CA TRP A 239 -7.12 20.37 -4.01
C TRP A 239 -6.60 20.76 -2.62
N LEU A 240 -5.68 19.95 -2.06
CA LEU A 240 -5.12 20.21 -0.73
C LEU A 240 -4.38 21.55 -0.71
N ALA A 241 -3.55 21.80 -1.71
CA ALA A 241 -2.77 23.02 -1.80
C ALA A 241 -3.69 24.25 -1.87
N ASP A 242 -4.79 24.16 -2.63
CA ASP A 242 -5.79 25.23 -2.72
C ASP A 242 -6.45 25.45 -1.34
N GLN A 243 -6.93 24.38 -0.70
CA GLN A 243 -7.65 24.48 0.58
C GLN A 243 -6.79 25.02 1.72
N HIS A 244 -5.51 24.66 1.74
CA HIS A 244 -4.61 25.04 2.83
C HIS A 244 -3.67 26.18 2.47
N HIS A 245 -3.82 26.74 1.26
CA HIS A 245 -2.97 27.83 0.73
C HIS A 245 -1.49 27.44 0.74
N TRP A 246 -1.22 26.17 0.43
CA TRP A 246 0.16 25.70 0.28
C TRP A 246 0.71 26.05 -1.10
N PRO A 247 2.04 26.27 -1.23
CA PRO A 247 2.62 26.48 -2.56
C PRO A 247 2.30 25.34 -3.51
N ASN A 248 1.91 25.64 -4.74
CA ASN A 248 1.63 24.61 -5.74
C ASN A 248 2.21 25.05 -7.09
N MET A 249 3.31 24.42 -7.47
CA MET A 249 4.07 24.72 -8.68
C MET A 249 4.16 23.46 -9.54
N PRO A 250 3.65 23.47 -10.79
CA PRO A 250 3.69 22.25 -11.63
C PRO A 250 5.08 21.65 -11.80
N GLU A 251 6.12 22.48 -11.91
CA GLU A 251 7.50 22.00 -12.04
C GLU A 251 7.99 21.31 -10.78
N THR A 252 7.61 21.84 -9.61
CA THR A 252 7.94 21.24 -8.32
C THR A 252 7.20 19.92 -8.13
N ALA A 253 5.92 19.87 -8.52
CA ALA A 253 5.14 18.65 -8.49
C ALA A 253 5.77 17.58 -9.39
N ALA A 254 6.20 17.97 -10.60
CA ALA A 254 6.89 17.05 -11.53
C ALA A 254 8.17 16.47 -10.91
N LYS A 255 8.96 17.31 -10.23
CA LYS A 255 10.18 16.85 -9.52
C LYS A 255 9.82 15.85 -8.41
N GLY A 256 8.75 16.13 -7.67
CA GLY A 256 8.26 15.22 -6.64
C GLY A 256 7.88 13.85 -7.23
N LEU A 257 7.12 13.85 -8.33
CA LEU A 257 6.74 12.60 -9.00
C LEU A 257 7.95 11.81 -9.49
N ALA A 258 8.97 12.50 -10.03
CA ALA A 258 10.19 11.87 -10.55
C ALA A 258 11.04 11.27 -9.42
N SER A 259 10.97 11.84 -8.21
CA SER A 259 11.77 11.37 -7.07
C SER A 259 11.13 10.18 -6.33
N ALA A 260 9.91 9.78 -6.69
CA ALA A 260 9.19 8.74 -5.97
C ALA A 260 9.92 7.39 -6.06
N HIS A 261 10.05 6.74 -4.92
CA HIS A 261 10.64 5.41 -4.82
C HIS A 261 9.82 4.59 -3.82
N PHE A 262 9.44 3.38 -4.22
CA PHE A 262 8.67 2.48 -3.36
C PHE A 262 9.17 1.05 -3.58
N PRO A 263 9.76 0.41 -2.56
CA PRO A 263 10.29 -0.95 -2.71
C PRO A 263 9.23 -1.93 -3.20
N GLY A 264 9.64 -2.87 -4.04
CA GLY A 264 8.76 -3.92 -4.54
C GLY A 264 7.67 -3.45 -5.49
N ARG A 265 7.87 -2.32 -6.19
CA ARG A 265 6.98 -1.88 -7.27
C ARG A 265 7.82 -1.68 -8.53
N PHE A 266 7.95 -2.74 -9.31
CA PHE A 266 8.83 -2.83 -10.48
C PHE A 266 10.24 -2.31 -10.11
N GLN A 267 10.69 -2.70 -8.92
CA GLN A 267 11.95 -2.20 -8.37
C GLN A 267 13.11 -2.86 -9.10
N ARG A 268 13.91 -2.04 -9.78
CA ARG A 268 15.10 -2.51 -10.47
C ARG A 268 16.30 -2.45 -9.52
N ILE A 269 16.96 -3.59 -9.33
CA ILE A 269 18.17 -3.71 -8.53
C ILE A 269 19.30 -4.05 -9.52
N PRO A 270 20.32 -3.20 -9.64
CA PRO A 270 21.40 -3.48 -10.58
C PRO A 270 22.22 -4.70 -10.17
N ALA A 271 22.89 -5.28 -11.13
CA ALA A 271 23.84 -6.38 -10.88
C ALA A 271 24.89 -5.93 -9.85
N CYS A 272 25.16 -6.77 -8.87
CA CYS A 272 26.19 -6.49 -7.86
C CYS A 272 26.74 -7.78 -7.26
N ASN A 273 27.99 -7.76 -6.89
CA ASN A 273 28.66 -8.87 -6.18
C ASN A 273 28.45 -10.24 -6.85
N GLY A 274 28.47 -10.27 -8.19
CA GLY A 274 28.30 -11.52 -8.94
C GLY A 274 26.84 -11.97 -9.12
N LEU A 275 25.89 -11.21 -8.55
CA LEU A 275 24.46 -11.47 -8.72
C LEU A 275 23.92 -10.74 -9.96
N PRO A 276 23.01 -11.35 -10.71
CA PRO A 276 22.41 -10.69 -11.88
C PRO A 276 21.52 -9.53 -11.46
N PRO A 277 21.15 -8.65 -12.42
CA PRO A 277 20.15 -7.61 -12.09
C PRO A 277 18.81 -8.27 -11.78
N LEU A 278 18.07 -7.68 -10.87
CA LEU A 278 16.77 -8.20 -10.40
C LEU A 278 15.67 -7.17 -10.61
N ILE A 279 14.46 -7.66 -10.82
CA ILE A 279 13.25 -6.86 -10.71
C ILE A 279 12.40 -7.48 -9.61
N LEU A 280 12.04 -6.68 -8.63
CA LEU A 280 11.16 -7.10 -7.54
C LEU A 280 9.80 -6.43 -7.70
N ASP A 281 8.73 -7.25 -7.58
CA ASP A 281 7.38 -6.72 -7.59
C ASP A 281 6.49 -7.50 -6.63
N GLY A 282 5.61 -6.80 -5.94
CA GLY A 282 4.68 -7.38 -4.97
C GLY A 282 3.31 -7.73 -5.55
N ALA A 283 3.20 -7.89 -6.87
CA ALA A 283 1.94 -8.28 -7.50
C ALA A 283 1.49 -9.65 -6.98
N HIS A 284 0.27 -9.71 -6.45
CA HIS A 284 -0.25 -10.90 -5.77
C HIS A 284 -1.74 -11.14 -6.04
N ASN A 285 -2.26 -10.52 -7.10
CA ASN A 285 -3.62 -10.73 -7.60
C ASN A 285 -3.62 -10.52 -9.13
N PRO A 286 -4.67 -10.96 -9.84
CA PRO A 286 -4.67 -10.89 -11.31
C PRO A 286 -4.46 -9.48 -11.85
N HIS A 287 -5.06 -8.47 -11.23
CA HIS A 287 -4.92 -7.07 -11.67
C HIS A 287 -3.47 -6.59 -11.52
N GLY A 288 -2.83 -6.88 -10.39
CA GLY A 288 -1.41 -6.53 -10.15
C GLY A 288 -0.48 -7.25 -11.13
N LEU A 289 -0.71 -8.54 -11.37
CA LEU A 289 0.09 -9.33 -12.32
C LEU A 289 -0.08 -8.84 -13.76
N ARG A 290 -1.29 -8.44 -14.13
CA ARG A 290 -1.52 -7.81 -15.45
C ARG A 290 -0.68 -6.53 -15.61
N ALA A 291 -0.69 -5.69 -14.59
CA ALA A 291 0.09 -4.44 -14.60
C ALA A 291 1.59 -4.74 -14.67
N PHE A 292 2.06 -5.73 -13.92
CA PHE A 292 3.46 -6.15 -13.92
C PHE A 292 3.87 -6.72 -15.29
N GLU A 293 3.04 -7.62 -15.87
CA GLU A 293 3.26 -8.16 -17.22
C GLU A 293 3.41 -7.02 -18.25
N THR A 294 2.50 -6.06 -18.19
CA THR A 294 2.55 -4.90 -19.10
C THR A 294 3.86 -4.12 -18.91
N ALA A 295 4.27 -3.88 -17.67
CA ALA A 295 5.51 -3.14 -17.38
C ALA A 295 6.75 -3.90 -17.87
N VAL A 296 6.78 -5.24 -17.73
CA VAL A 296 7.86 -6.08 -18.25
C VAL A 296 7.94 -5.97 -19.76
N ARG A 297 6.80 -6.08 -20.44
CA ARG A 297 6.71 -5.99 -21.91
C ARG A 297 7.12 -4.61 -22.42
N ASP A 298 6.59 -3.54 -21.79
CA ASP A 298 6.88 -2.17 -22.22
C ASP A 298 8.35 -1.80 -22.03
N ALA A 299 9.01 -2.45 -21.06
CA ALA A 299 10.46 -2.28 -20.81
C ALA A 299 11.32 -3.19 -21.68
N ASP A 300 10.71 -4.02 -22.54
CA ASP A 300 11.38 -4.99 -23.44
C ASP A 300 12.30 -5.93 -22.64
N ILE A 301 11.80 -6.42 -21.50
CA ILE A 301 12.58 -7.29 -20.62
C ILE A 301 12.27 -8.74 -20.93
N GLN A 302 13.35 -9.52 -21.17
CA GLN A 302 13.29 -10.97 -21.31
C GLN A 302 13.92 -11.57 -20.04
N PRO A 303 13.12 -12.11 -19.11
CA PRO A 303 13.70 -12.63 -17.88
C PRO A 303 14.59 -13.85 -18.12
N ALA A 304 15.74 -13.90 -17.48
CA ALA A 304 16.61 -15.09 -17.48
C ALA A 304 16.06 -16.19 -16.56
N ALA A 305 15.29 -15.77 -15.54
CA ALA A 305 14.58 -16.67 -14.61
C ALA A 305 13.49 -15.88 -13.92
N VAL A 306 12.46 -16.58 -13.43
CA VAL A 306 11.39 -15.99 -12.64
C VAL A 306 11.29 -16.75 -11.33
N ILE A 307 11.16 -16.02 -10.23
CA ILE A 307 10.89 -16.61 -8.91
C ILE A 307 9.50 -16.12 -8.50
N PHE A 308 8.59 -17.03 -8.16
CA PHE A 308 7.24 -16.68 -7.76
C PHE A 308 6.81 -17.50 -6.55
N SER A 309 6.15 -16.86 -5.60
CA SER A 309 5.48 -17.56 -4.52
C SER A 309 4.26 -16.74 -4.10
N CYS A 310 3.30 -17.38 -3.44
CA CYS A 310 2.08 -16.71 -2.98
C CYS A 310 1.52 -17.38 -1.74
N LEU A 311 0.49 -16.75 -1.17
CA LEU A 311 -0.24 -17.32 -0.04
C LEU A 311 -1.33 -18.27 -0.54
N ALA A 312 -1.61 -19.30 0.23
CA ALA A 312 -2.57 -20.35 -0.14
C ALA A 312 -4.03 -19.88 -0.13
N ASP A 313 -4.31 -18.74 0.51
CA ASP A 313 -5.65 -18.16 0.55
C ASP A 313 -6.00 -17.36 -0.70
N LYS A 314 -5.07 -17.22 -1.65
CA LYS A 314 -5.30 -16.54 -2.92
C LYS A 314 -5.85 -17.52 -3.96
N ASP A 315 -6.78 -17.06 -4.77
CA ASP A 315 -7.20 -17.83 -5.94
C ASP A 315 -6.15 -17.70 -7.02
N ILE A 316 -5.32 -18.72 -7.12
CA ILE A 316 -4.19 -18.69 -8.04
C ILE A 316 -4.60 -18.94 -9.49
N SER A 317 -5.77 -19.56 -9.74
CA SER A 317 -6.16 -19.94 -11.11
C SER A 317 -6.14 -18.76 -12.08
N ASP A 318 -6.63 -17.61 -11.63
CA ASP A 318 -6.67 -16.41 -12.47
C ASP A 318 -5.30 -15.72 -12.59
N MET A 319 -4.35 -16.09 -11.73
CA MET A 319 -2.99 -15.55 -11.77
C MET A 319 -2.05 -16.34 -12.69
N LEU A 320 -2.28 -17.66 -12.82
CA LEU A 320 -1.38 -18.54 -13.57
C LEU A 320 -1.08 -18.07 -15.00
N PRO A 321 -2.08 -17.63 -15.79
CA PRO A 321 -1.78 -17.19 -17.16
C PRO A 321 -0.79 -16.02 -17.22
N PHE A 322 -0.89 -15.08 -16.28
CA PHE A 322 0.03 -13.94 -16.24
C PHE A 322 1.45 -14.38 -15.89
N ILE A 323 1.60 -15.26 -14.89
CA ILE A 323 2.90 -15.77 -14.45
C ILE A 323 3.58 -16.51 -15.61
N ARG A 324 2.81 -17.34 -16.33
CA ARG A 324 3.32 -18.08 -17.49
C ARG A 324 3.79 -17.15 -18.61
N ARG A 325 3.02 -16.09 -18.91
CA ARG A 325 3.40 -15.13 -19.96
C ARG A 325 4.61 -14.30 -19.56
N ILE A 326 4.71 -13.92 -18.27
CA ILE A 326 5.88 -13.19 -17.76
C ILE A 326 7.12 -14.06 -17.88
N ALA A 327 7.02 -15.33 -17.52
CA ALA A 327 8.17 -16.24 -17.57
C ALA A 327 8.57 -16.61 -19.02
N GLY A 328 7.57 -16.76 -19.91
CA GLY A 328 7.87 -17.25 -21.26
C GLY A 328 8.56 -18.61 -21.20
N ASP A 329 9.75 -18.72 -21.82
CA ASP A 329 10.57 -19.92 -21.80
C ASP A 329 11.58 -19.94 -20.64
N ALA A 330 11.63 -18.89 -19.83
CA ALA A 330 12.59 -18.81 -18.72
C ALA A 330 12.25 -19.80 -17.60
N PRO A 331 13.26 -20.34 -16.90
CA PRO A 331 13.01 -21.18 -15.72
C PRO A 331 12.15 -20.45 -14.68
N LEU A 332 11.18 -21.17 -14.11
CA LEU A 332 10.27 -20.64 -13.10
C LEU A 332 10.50 -21.40 -11.80
N PHE A 333 10.97 -20.68 -10.79
CA PHE A 333 11.27 -21.22 -9.46
C PHE A 333 10.14 -20.84 -8.49
N VAL A 334 9.66 -21.83 -7.73
CA VAL A 334 8.52 -21.63 -6.81
C VAL A 334 8.87 -22.13 -5.40
N PRO A 335 9.60 -21.31 -4.64
CA PRO A 335 9.96 -21.71 -3.28
C PRO A 335 8.74 -21.70 -2.36
N THR A 336 8.76 -22.59 -1.37
CA THR A 336 7.84 -22.50 -0.25
C THR A 336 8.36 -21.44 0.73
N ILE A 337 7.54 -20.44 1.06
CA ILE A 337 7.90 -19.42 2.04
C ILE A 337 7.96 -20.11 3.41
N GLN A 338 9.11 -20.06 4.06
CA GLN A 338 9.31 -20.68 5.37
C GLN A 338 8.69 -19.81 6.48
N ASP A 339 8.30 -20.46 7.55
CA ASP A 339 7.79 -19.81 8.77
C ASP A 339 6.54 -18.94 8.51
N ASN A 340 5.73 -19.32 7.52
CA ASN A 340 4.46 -18.67 7.23
C ASN A 340 3.41 -19.75 6.94
N GLU A 341 2.50 -19.95 7.90
CA GLU A 341 1.46 -20.99 7.82
C GLU A 341 0.49 -20.78 6.64
N ARG A 342 0.42 -19.57 6.11
CA ARG A 342 -0.43 -19.25 4.96
C ARG A 342 0.28 -19.43 3.63
N ALA A 343 1.57 -19.76 3.62
CA ALA A 343 2.31 -19.91 2.37
C ALA A 343 1.78 -21.10 1.57
N MET A 344 1.62 -20.92 0.26
CA MET A 344 1.32 -22.05 -0.62
C MET A 344 2.55 -22.95 -0.73
N ASN A 345 2.32 -24.27 -0.70
CA ASN A 345 3.39 -25.24 -0.87
C ASN A 345 3.98 -25.12 -2.27
N GLY A 346 5.31 -25.01 -2.38
CA GLY A 346 5.99 -24.83 -3.65
C GLY A 346 5.81 -25.99 -4.62
N GLU A 347 5.72 -27.24 -4.13
CA GLU A 347 5.48 -28.39 -5.00
C GLU A 347 4.07 -28.35 -5.61
N GLU A 348 3.08 -27.96 -4.82
CA GLU A 348 1.71 -27.80 -5.28
C GLU A 348 1.62 -26.69 -6.32
N LEU A 349 2.23 -25.55 -6.02
CA LEU A 349 2.28 -24.41 -6.95
C LEU A 349 2.99 -24.77 -8.25
N ALA A 350 4.09 -25.52 -8.15
CA ALA A 350 4.84 -26.00 -9.34
C ALA A 350 3.96 -26.89 -10.24
N LYS A 351 3.15 -27.77 -9.65
CA LYS A 351 2.22 -28.61 -10.41
C LYS A 351 1.19 -27.77 -11.16
N LEU A 352 0.56 -26.81 -10.48
CA LEU A 352 -0.43 -25.92 -11.09
C LEU A 352 0.20 -25.11 -12.26
N LEU A 353 1.41 -24.62 -12.08
CA LEU A 353 2.09 -23.84 -13.11
C LEU A 353 2.56 -24.70 -14.29
N ALA A 354 2.87 -25.97 -14.06
CA ALA A 354 3.29 -26.91 -15.11
C ALA A 354 2.11 -27.35 -15.99
N GLU A 355 0.89 -27.34 -15.48
CA GLU A 355 -0.29 -27.70 -16.28
C GLU A 355 -0.43 -26.73 -17.46
N GLY A 356 -0.45 -27.29 -18.70
CA GLY A 356 -0.58 -26.49 -19.91
C GLY A 356 0.73 -25.95 -20.47
N ARG A 357 1.87 -26.28 -19.86
CA ARG A 357 3.19 -26.05 -20.43
C ARG A 357 3.78 -27.38 -20.90
N GLY A 358 4.57 -27.33 -21.95
CA GLY A 358 5.38 -28.49 -22.36
C GLY A 358 6.44 -28.81 -21.29
N PRO A 359 7.26 -29.86 -21.53
CA PRO A 359 8.15 -30.43 -20.50
C PRO A 359 9.21 -29.43 -20.09
N ALA A 360 8.95 -28.66 -19.14
CA ALA A 360 10.01 -27.85 -18.59
C ALA A 360 9.56 -27.06 -17.41
N ILE A 361 10.31 -26.93 -16.57
CA ILE A 361 11.06 -25.80 -16.07
C ILE A 361 10.42 -25.22 -14.81
N THR A 362 9.58 -25.95 -14.11
CA THR A 362 9.19 -25.59 -12.75
C THR A 362 9.99 -26.47 -11.79
N GLN A 363 10.93 -25.88 -11.06
CA GLN A 363 11.68 -26.62 -10.05
C GLN A 363 11.28 -26.09 -8.68
N PRO A 364 10.74 -26.94 -7.81
CA PRO A 364 10.54 -26.54 -6.42
C PRO A 364 11.94 -26.36 -5.80
N THR A 365 12.18 -25.21 -5.23
CA THR A 365 13.47 -24.96 -4.57
C THR A 365 13.43 -25.47 -3.13
N GLN A 366 14.42 -26.24 -2.75
CA GLN A 366 14.69 -26.48 -1.35
C GLN A 366 15.43 -25.27 -0.80
N ARG A 367 15.06 -24.86 0.37
CA ARG A 367 15.61 -23.79 1.21
C ARG A 367 16.66 -22.87 0.56
N LEU A 368 16.31 -21.61 0.41
CA LEU A 368 17.31 -20.54 0.40
C LEU A 368 17.73 -20.35 1.87
N SER A 369 18.85 -20.95 2.28
CA SER A 369 19.43 -20.76 3.60
C SER A 369 19.95 -19.33 3.73
#